data_f29ce19f42006363bb6d0d8a427c2b25
#
_entry.id   f29ce19f42006363bb6d0d8a427c2b25
#
_cell.length_a   1.000
_cell.length_b   1.000
_cell.length_c   1.000
_cell.angle_alpha   90.00
_cell.angle_beta   90.00
_cell.angle_gamma   90.00
#
_symmetry.space_group_name_H-M   'P 1'
#
loop_
_entity.id
_entity.type
_entity.pdbx_description
1 polymer ?
#
loop_
_entity_poly.entity_id
_entity_poly.type
_entity_poly.pdbx_seq_one_letter_code
_entity_poly.pdbx_strand_id
1 'polypeptide(L)'
;MAAPEVSGGETPRNKVVYAGETLIDLTEDTVTPATLKSGVTAHNAAGAKITGTLDTAPPKESDINFWDYDGTLLYSWTLAELATKTELPPLPSHDGLICQGWNWTLQDIKDAGRELDIGALYITNDGKTRLYVDVDTETWDDFVLNYRQSAYNAVTIDWGDGSTPESVSTSNQTTIRHTYAQSGSYVITLTVAEGKALRFGSGDGDKMLIAMAEADMGRCAMLKKVEMGANIELVNINAFRACVRLESVSVPSGVPFNGSRLFEQCANLRAIVVGGTFAIRQSFYNCSNLRVVSTPKGATQTNDYAITNTAVRKMNLDITSAAQAQALESVHIKAVNGKVGDFNSCRALLEATIPADATTFTAAGFLGCNALRKVTCLGDIASIPAQVFQRCYPLRFVDLTHCTAVPTLANVNAFDKTHAQLEIRVPASLADAWKAATNWSSLADHIVGV
;
A
#
# COMPACT_ATOMS: atom_id res chain seq x y z
N MET A 1 -26.26 66.17 -6.16
CA MET A 1 -27.13 65.12 -6.71
C MET A 1 -26.99 63.92 -5.78
N ALA A 2 -28.06 63.60 -5.03
CA ALA A 2 -28.07 62.46 -4.13
C ALA A 2 -28.11 61.13 -4.93
N ALA A 3 -27.39 60.15 -4.51
CA ALA A 3 -27.46 58.80 -5.06
C ALA A 3 -28.83 58.18 -4.76
N PRO A 4 -29.45 57.43 -5.65
CA PRO A 4 -30.73 56.79 -5.41
C PRO A 4 -30.58 55.72 -4.34
N GLU A 5 -31.36 55.82 -3.25
CA GLU A 5 -31.56 54.73 -2.29
C GLU A 5 -32.35 53.62 -2.97
N VAL A 6 -31.76 52.40 -2.98
CA VAL A 6 -32.45 51.18 -3.42
C VAL A 6 -32.95 50.46 -2.17
N SER A 7 -34.24 50.60 -1.89
CA SER A 7 -34.95 49.78 -0.94
C SER A 7 -35.76 48.71 -1.66
N GLY A 8 -35.52 47.45 -1.34
CA GLY A 8 -36.36 46.33 -1.77
C GLY A 8 -35.53 45.13 -2.25
N GLY A 9 -35.82 43.99 -1.72
CA GLY A 9 -35.29 42.62 -1.89
C GLY A 9 -34.27 42.47 -3.00
N GLU A 10 -33.00 42.34 -2.61
CA GLU A 10 -31.86 42.30 -3.55
C GLU A 10 -31.86 41.02 -4.39
N THR A 11 -32.34 41.15 -5.62
CA THR A 11 -32.03 40.14 -6.63
C THR A 11 -30.56 40.33 -7.02
N PRO A 12 -29.69 39.35 -6.87
CA PRO A 12 -28.29 39.46 -7.27
C PRO A 12 -28.19 39.88 -8.74
N ARG A 13 -27.30 40.80 -9.05
CA ARG A 13 -27.07 41.28 -10.42
C ARG A 13 -25.74 40.74 -10.91
N ASN A 14 -25.76 40.03 -12.04
CA ASN A 14 -24.59 39.45 -12.66
C ASN A 14 -23.91 40.36 -13.69
N LYS A 15 -24.57 41.50 -14.03
CA LYS A 15 -24.02 42.49 -14.96
C LYS A 15 -24.44 43.90 -14.54
N VAL A 16 -23.48 44.82 -14.51
CA VAL A 16 -23.70 46.26 -14.23
C VAL A 16 -23.11 47.07 -15.38
N VAL A 17 -23.95 47.87 -16.01
CA VAL A 17 -23.56 48.80 -17.07
C VAL A 17 -23.88 50.23 -16.62
N TYR A 18 -22.93 51.17 -16.78
CA TYR A 18 -23.10 52.59 -16.47
C TYR A 18 -22.60 53.44 -17.67
N ALA A 19 -23.43 54.37 -18.10
CA ALA A 19 -23.14 55.24 -19.24
C ALA A 19 -22.68 54.51 -20.54
N GLY A 20 -23.18 53.27 -20.75
CA GLY A 20 -22.80 52.42 -21.88
C GLY A 20 -21.56 51.54 -21.66
N GLU A 21 -20.86 51.74 -20.55
CA GLU A 21 -19.68 50.92 -20.18
C GLU A 21 -20.07 49.79 -19.23
N THR A 22 -19.60 48.58 -19.49
CA THR A 22 -19.79 47.44 -18.60
C THR A 22 -18.79 47.52 -17.45
N LEU A 23 -19.29 47.75 -16.24
CA LEU A 23 -18.48 47.85 -15.02
C LEU A 23 -18.24 46.49 -14.38
N ILE A 24 -19.22 45.60 -14.44
CA ILE A 24 -19.15 44.21 -13.92
C ILE A 24 -19.89 43.32 -14.91
N ASP A 25 -19.30 42.24 -15.27
CA ASP A 25 -19.91 41.15 -16.05
C ASP A 25 -19.44 39.79 -15.50
N LEU A 26 -20.33 39.08 -14.82
CA LEU A 26 -20.07 37.76 -14.22
C LEU A 26 -20.75 36.65 -15.01
N THR A 27 -21.34 36.96 -16.18
CA THR A 27 -22.16 35.99 -16.93
C THR A 27 -21.41 34.75 -17.42
N GLU A 28 -20.09 34.85 -17.57
CA GLU A 28 -19.22 33.75 -17.96
C GLU A 28 -18.43 33.15 -16.81
N ASP A 29 -18.67 33.61 -15.58
CA ASP A 29 -17.95 33.08 -14.41
C ASP A 29 -18.36 31.64 -14.09
N THR A 30 -17.36 30.78 -13.95
CA THR A 30 -17.54 29.35 -13.66
C THR A 30 -17.38 29.02 -12.18
N VAL A 31 -17.20 30.02 -11.32
CA VAL A 31 -17.00 29.82 -9.88
C VAL A 31 -18.25 29.25 -9.22
N THR A 32 -18.07 28.15 -8.51
CA THR A 32 -19.09 27.49 -7.68
C THR A 32 -18.58 27.30 -6.24
N PRO A 33 -19.46 27.05 -5.24
CA PRO A 33 -18.98 26.70 -3.91
C PRO A 33 -17.97 25.56 -3.90
N ALA A 34 -18.15 24.55 -4.75
CA ALA A 34 -17.28 23.38 -4.83
C ALA A 34 -15.89 23.66 -5.46
N THR A 35 -15.76 24.73 -6.26
CA THR A 35 -14.50 25.16 -6.88
C THR A 35 -13.82 26.30 -6.15
N LEU A 36 -14.46 26.87 -5.14
CA LEU A 36 -13.94 27.95 -4.33
C LEU A 36 -13.46 27.41 -2.98
N LYS A 37 -12.23 27.80 -2.58
CA LYS A 37 -11.64 27.36 -1.32
C LYS A 37 -12.59 27.61 -0.15
N SER A 38 -12.68 26.65 0.77
CA SER A 38 -13.56 26.70 1.96
C SER A 38 -13.38 28.00 2.75
N GLY A 39 -14.48 28.65 3.07
CA GLY A 39 -14.52 29.93 3.79
C GLY A 39 -14.23 31.16 2.92
N VAL A 40 -13.74 31.04 1.70
CA VAL A 40 -13.57 32.15 0.76
C VAL A 40 -14.94 32.49 0.15
N THR A 41 -15.23 33.77 0.00
CA THR A 41 -16.47 34.24 -0.64
C THR A 41 -16.20 34.87 -2.00
N ALA A 42 -17.06 34.62 -2.96
CA ALA A 42 -17.04 35.21 -4.30
C ALA A 42 -18.48 35.42 -4.76
N HIS A 43 -18.66 35.95 -5.98
CA HIS A 43 -19.95 35.97 -6.66
C HIS A 43 -19.93 35.01 -7.83
N ASN A 44 -21.00 34.24 -8.02
CA ASN A 44 -21.15 33.32 -9.17
C ASN A 44 -21.70 34.06 -10.42
N ALA A 45 -21.85 33.34 -11.51
CA ALA A 45 -22.39 33.90 -12.76
C ALA A 45 -23.78 34.53 -12.64
N ALA A 46 -24.55 34.22 -11.64
CA ALA A 46 -25.82 34.85 -11.33
C ALA A 46 -25.70 36.12 -10.46
N GLY A 47 -24.49 36.53 -10.07
CA GLY A 47 -24.21 37.63 -9.16
C GLY A 47 -24.51 37.32 -7.70
N ALA A 48 -24.86 36.09 -7.35
CA ALA A 48 -25.12 35.69 -5.99
C ALA A 48 -23.82 35.48 -5.22
N LYS A 49 -23.74 35.99 -3.99
CA LYS A 49 -22.61 35.72 -3.10
C LYS A 49 -22.63 34.24 -2.71
N ILE A 50 -21.54 33.57 -2.97
CA ILE A 50 -21.31 32.17 -2.60
C ILE A 50 -20.15 32.08 -1.63
N THR A 51 -20.17 31.07 -0.76
CA THR A 51 -19.03 30.70 0.10
C THR A 51 -18.47 29.39 -0.39
N GLY A 52 -17.16 29.32 -0.55
CA GLY A 52 -16.46 28.14 -0.97
C GLY A 52 -16.60 26.99 0.03
N THR A 53 -16.68 25.80 -0.50
CA THR A 53 -16.73 24.54 0.24
C THR A 53 -15.57 23.61 -0.10
N LEU A 54 -14.71 24.01 -1.06
CA LEU A 54 -13.53 23.23 -1.41
C LEU A 54 -12.56 23.21 -0.24
N ASP A 55 -12.47 22.08 0.43
CA ASP A 55 -11.46 21.86 1.44
C ASP A 55 -10.14 21.55 0.74
N THR A 56 -9.17 22.48 0.83
CA THR A 56 -7.82 22.31 0.26
C THR A 56 -6.83 21.78 1.28
N ALA A 57 -7.26 21.52 2.51
CA ALA A 57 -6.41 20.81 3.45
C ALA A 57 -6.15 19.38 2.92
N PRO A 58 -4.91 18.88 2.98
CA PRO A 58 -4.66 17.50 2.59
C PRO A 58 -5.51 16.58 3.48
N PRO A 59 -6.15 15.55 2.91
CA PRO A 59 -6.92 14.59 3.67
C PRO A 59 -6.02 13.93 4.74
N LYS A 60 -6.62 13.58 5.88
CA LYS A 60 -5.95 12.78 6.91
C LYS A 60 -6.32 11.33 6.71
N GLU A 61 -5.39 10.43 6.99
CA GLU A 61 -5.65 9.00 7.01
C GLU A 61 -6.83 8.68 7.95
N SER A 62 -7.70 7.78 7.51
CA SER A 62 -8.85 7.25 8.23
C SER A 62 -8.94 5.73 8.00
N ASP A 63 -10.12 5.15 8.19
CA ASP A 63 -10.29 3.70 8.03
C ASP A 63 -10.09 3.26 6.58
N ILE A 64 -10.71 3.96 5.63
CA ILE A 64 -10.59 3.69 4.19
C ILE A 64 -9.86 4.87 3.55
N ASN A 65 -8.68 4.62 2.99
CA ASN A 65 -7.88 5.63 2.33
C ASN A 65 -7.77 5.34 0.83
N PHE A 66 -7.76 6.40 0.03
CA PHE A 66 -7.61 6.34 -1.41
C PHE A 66 -6.31 7.02 -1.80
N TRP A 67 -5.39 6.22 -2.30
CA TRP A 67 -4.02 6.61 -2.57
C TRP A 67 -3.73 6.70 -4.07
N ASP A 68 -2.89 7.64 -4.42
CA ASP A 68 -2.24 7.69 -5.71
C ASP A 68 -1.05 6.71 -5.76
N TYR A 69 -0.57 6.41 -6.98
CA TYR A 69 0.55 5.50 -7.20
C TYR A 69 1.89 6.00 -6.62
N ASP A 70 2.00 7.30 -6.34
CA ASP A 70 3.19 7.93 -5.76
C ASP A 70 3.16 8.04 -4.22
N GLY A 71 2.07 7.58 -3.60
CA GLY A 71 1.85 7.63 -2.16
C GLY A 71 1.19 8.91 -1.67
N THR A 72 0.59 9.71 -2.56
CA THR A 72 -0.25 10.85 -2.21
C THR A 72 -1.62 10.35 -1.75
N LEU A 73 -2.06 10.76 -0.56
CA LEU A 73 -3.41 10.49 -0.07
C LEU A 73 -4.38 11.44 -0.77
N LEU A 74 -5.34 10.90 -1.52
CA LEU A 74 -6.32 11.67 -2.29
C LEU A 74 -7.64 11.85 -1.55
N TYR A 75 -8.16 10.78 -0.93
CA TYR A 75 -9.42 10.79 -0.18
C TYR A 75 -9.32 9.84 1.00
N SER A 76 -10.18 10.05 1.99
CA SER A 76 -10.33 9.11 3.10
C SER A 76 -11.77 9.09 3.61
N TRP A 77 -12.22 7.93 4.09
CA TRP A 77 -13.53 7.74 4.70
C TRP A 77 -13.40 6.96 6.00
N THR A 78 -14.26 7.24 6.95
CA THR A 78 -14.50 6.36 8.09
C THR A 78 -15.39 5.18 7.68
N LEU A 79 -15.37 4.09 8.43
CA LEU A 79 -16.30 2.97 8.24
C LEU A 79 -17.77 3.41 8.37
N ALA A 80 -18.05 4.41 9.21
CA ALA A 80 -19.39 4.99 9.34
C ALA A 80 -19.82 5.73 8.05
N GLU A 81 -18.93 6.52 7.47
CA GLU A 81 -19.19 7.21 6.20
C GLU A 81 -19.33 6.21 5.04
N LEU A 82 -18.54 5.13 5.01
CA LEU A 82 -18.62 4.08 3.97
C LEU A 82 -20.03 3.52 3.81
N ALA A 83 -20.78 3.36 4.92
CA ALA A 83 -22.15 2.84 4.88
C ALA A 83 -23.08 3.69 4.02
N THR A 84 -22.84 4.99 3.93
CA THR A 84 -23.67 5.96 3.19
C THR A 84 -23.23 6.18 1.74
N LYS A 85 -22.02 5.73 1.36
CA LYS A 85 -21.48 5.96 0.02
C LYS A 85 -22.21 5.13 -1.03
N THR A 86 -22.50 5.75 -2.17
CA THR A 86 -23.16 5.12 -3.34
C THR A 86 -22.20 4.99 -4.52
N GLU A 87 -21.08 5.72 -4.51
CA GLU A 87 -20.05 5.70 -5.54
C GLU A 87 -18.65 5.88 -4.93
N LEU A 88 -17.62 5.50 -5.67
CA LEU A 88 -16.22 5.73 -5.31
C LEU A 88 -15.86 7.20 -5.54
N PRO A 89 -14.77 7.71 -4.91
CA PRO A 89 -14.29 9.05 -5.18
C PRO A 89 -13.92 9.25 -6.66
N PRO A 90 -13.93 10.50 -7.16
CA PRO A 90 -13.46 10.82 -8.49
C PRO A 90 -12.07 10.27 -8.76
N LEU A 91 -11.84 9.84 -10.01
CA LEU A 91 -10.53 9.34 -10.42
C LEU A 91 -9.53 10.49 -10.57
N PRO A 92 -8.29 10.32 -10.12
CA PRO A 92 -7.23 11.31 -10.31
C PRO A 92 -6.77 11.36 -11.78
N SER A 93 -6.15 12.48 -12.16
CA SER A 93 -5.66 12.72 -13.52
C SER A 93 -4.19 13.13 -13.49
N HIS A 94 -3.39 12.55 -14.39
CA HIS A 94 -1.98 12.87 -14.60
C HIS A 94 -1.65 12.98 -16.07
N ASP A 95 -0.77 13.90 -16.41
CA ASP A 95 -0.26 14.04 -17.77
C ASP A 95 0.48 12.75 -18.20
N GLY A 96 0.17 12.28 -19.40
CA GLY A 96 0.78 11.06 -19.94
C GLY A 96 0.23 9.74 -19.41
N LEU A 97 -0.69 9.76 -18.43
CA LEU A 97 -1.29 8.56 -17.85
C LEU A 97 -2.82 8.56 -18.01
N ILE A 98 -3.38 7.37 -18.18
CA ILE A 98 -4.82 7.12 -18.12
C ILE A 98 -5.10 6.37 -16.82
N CYS A 99 -5.91 6.94 -15.94
CA CYS A 99 -6.38 6.24 -14.75
C CYS A 99 -7.40 5.17 -15.17
N GLN A 100 -7.13 3.93 -14.83
CA GLN A 100 -7.97 2.77 -15.15
C GLN A 100 -9.00 2.45 -14.07
N GLY A 101 -9.01 3.19 -12.97
CA GLY A 101 -9.91 3.00 -11.83
C GLY A 101 -9.17 2.71 -10.52
N TRP A 102 -9.96 2.54 -9.48
CA TRP A 102 -9.50 2.08 -8.18
C TRP A 102 -9.33 0.55 -8.21
N ASN A 103 -8.38 0.00 -7.47
CA ASN A 103 -8.12 -1.43 -7.44
C ASN A 103 -9.13 -2.25 -6.60
N TRP A 104 -10.11 -1.60 -6.00
CA TRP A 104 -11.27 -2.21 -5.30
C TRP A 104 -12.57 -1.61 -5.80
N THR A 105 -13.64 -2.40 -5.86
CA THR A 105 -15.00 -1.89 -6.10
C THR A 105 -15.62 -1.40 -4.79
N LEU A 106 -16.59 -0.50 -4.85
CA LEU A 106 -17.31 -0.04 -3.66
C LEU A 106 -17.96 -1.19 -2.90
N GLN A 107 -18.50 -2.18 -3.61
CA GLN A 107 -19.12 -3.35 -2.97
C GLN A 107 -18.08 -4.18 -2.23
N ASP A 108 -16.91 -4.40 -2.82
CA ASP A 108 -15.82 -5.14 -2.16
C ASP A 108 -15.33 -4.45 -0.88
N ILE A 109 -15.25 -3.11 -0.90
CA ILE A 109 -14.88 -2.32 0.28
C ILE A 109 -15.94 -2.47 1.38
N LYS A 110 -17.23 -2.38 1.02
CA LYS A 110 -18.34 -2.56 1.95
C LYS A 110 -18.38 -3.98 2.55
N ASP A 111 -18.17 -4.99 1.71
CA ASP A 111 -18.15 -6.40 2.14
C ASP A 111 -16.96 -6.70 3.08
N ALA A 112 -15.84 -6.03 2.86
CA ALA A 112 -14.67 -6.18 3.72
C ALA A 112 -14.91 -5.64 5.13
N GLY A 113 -15.64 -4.52 5.29
CA GLY A 113 -16.05 -3.94 6.57
C GLY A 113 -14.90 -3.63 7.51
N ARG A 114 -13.73 -3.31 6.98
CA ARG A 114 -12.48 -3.12 7.74
C ARG A 114 -11.65 -1.99 7.15
N GLU A 115 -10.56 -1.61 7.83
CA GLU A 115 -9.58 -0.66 7.33
C GLU A 115 -8.92 -1.14 6.04
N LEU A 116 -8.84 -0.26 5.02
CA LEU A 116 -8.26 -0.55 3.71
C LEU A 116 -7.51 0.64 3.14
N ASP A 117 -6.45 0.36 2.39
CA ASP A 117 -5.72 1.29 1.54
C ASP A 117 -6.02 0.96 0.07
N ILE A 118 -6.87 1.76 -0.56
CA ILE A 118 -7.30 1.61 -1.95
C ILE A 118 -6.37 2.43 -2.84
N GLY A 119 -5.97 1.90 -3.98
CA GLY A 119 -5.05 2.60 -4.88
C GLY A 119 -5.59 2.80 -6.28
N ALA A 120 -5.19 3.91 -6.91
CA ALA A 120 -5.49 4.20 -8.31
C ALA A 120 -4.51 3.47 -9.25
N LEU A 121 -5.04 2.88 -10.31
CA LEU A 121 -4.30 2.11 -11.31
C LEU A 121 -4.14 2.94 -12.59
N TYR A 122 -2.98 2.87 -13.22
CA TYR A 122 -2.66 3.68 -14.38
C TYR A 122 -1.98 2.89 -15.49
N ILE A 123 -2.24 3.31 -16.71
CA ILE A 123 -1.49 2.92 -17.90
C ILE A 123 -1.02 4.19 -18.62
N THR A 124 0.13 4.14 -19.29
CA THR A 124 0.55 5.26 -20.15
C THR A 124 -0.43 5.46 -21.29
N ASN A 125 -0.68 6.71 -21.68
CA ASN A 125 -1.68 7.07 -22.68
C ASN A 125 -1.32 6.63 -24.12
N ASP A 126 -0.03 6.34 -24.38
CA ASP A 126 0.48 5.85 -25.65
C ASP A 126 0.89 4.36 -25.62
N GLY A 127 0.63 3.68 -24.50
CA GLY A 127 0.92 2.27 -24.29
C GLY A 127 2.41 1.92 -24.15
N LYS A 128 3.33 2.88 -24.13
CA LYS A 128 4.76 2.65 -23.99
C LYS A 128 5.17 2.66 -22.51
N THR A 129 6.10 1.79 -22.15
CA THR A 129 6.67 1.78 -20.79
C THR A 129 7.86 2.73 -20.71
N ARG A 130 7.91 3.56 -19.67
CA ARG A 130 8.99 4.51 -19.42
C ARG A 130 9.73 4.22 -18.15
N LEU A 131 11.07 4.21 -18.23
CA LEU A 131 11.98 4.13 -17.11
C LEU A 131 12.69 5.49 -17.01
N TYR A 132 12.48 6.19 -15.91
CA TYR A 132 13.14 7.47 -15.63
C TYR A 132 14.42 7.18 -14.86
N VAL A 133 15.56 7.54 -15.41
CA VAL A 133 16.87 7.21 -14.85
C VAL A 133 17.76 8.44 -14.75
N ASP A 134 18.57 8.48 -13.69
CA ASP A 134 19.69 9.41 -13.57
C ASP A 134 20.98 8.62 -13.77
N VAL A 135 21.73 8.96 -14.79
CA VAL A 135 23.03 8.37 -15.11
C VAL A 135 24.14 9.29 -14.60
N ASP A 136 25.08 8.70 -13.90
CA ASP A 136 26.32 9.32 -13.50
C ASP A 136 27.50 8.58 -14.16
N THR A 137 28.05 9.15 -15.23
CA THR A 137 29.09 8.50 -16.04
C THR A 137 30.43 8.39 -15.31
N GLU A 138 30.61 9.08 -14.18
CA GLU A 138 31.80 8.89 -13.33
C GLU A 138 31.70 7.60 -12.50
N THR A 139 30.49 7.16 -12.21
CA THR A 139 30.25 5.92 -11.44
C THR A 139 29.93 4.75 -12.35
N TRP A 140 28.96 4.94 -13.27
CA TRP A 140 28.49 3.92 -14.22
C TRP A 140 28.07 4.61 -15.53
N ASP A 141 28.89 4.47 -16.57
CA ASP A 141 28.61 5.01 -17.92
C ASP A 141 27.76 4.08 -18.76
N ASP A 142 27.72 2.78 -18.41
CA ASP A 142 26.88 1.80 -19.08
C ASP A 142 25.61 1.46 -18.28
N PHE A 143 24.48 1.48 -18.97
CA PHE A 143 23.20 1.02 -18.48
C PHE A 143 22.94 -0.41 -18.94
N VAL A 144 22.48 -1.26 -18.02
CA VAL A 144 22.17 -2.67 -18.31
C VAL A 144 20.68 -2.87 -18.14
N LEU A 145 20.00 -3.33 -19.17
CA LEU A 145 18.57 -3.64 -19.11
C LEU A 145 18.35 -5.14 -19.30
N ASN A 146 17.72 -5.78 -18.30
CA ASN A 146 17.36 -7.18 -18.33
C ASN A 146 15.84 -7.34 -18.34
N TYR A 147 15.32 -8.02 -19.34
CA TYR A 147 13.89 -8.28 -19.47
C TYR A 147 13.65 -9.60 -20.21
N ARG A 148 12.40 -10.07 -20.24
CA ARG A 148 11.98 -11.18 -21.10
C ARG A 148 10.96 -10.67 -22.10
N GLN A 149 11.11 -11.10 -23.35
CA GLN A 149 10.17 -10.82 -24.41
C GLN A 149 9.58 -12.11 -24.98
N SER A 150 8.33 -12.05 -25.43
CA SER A 150 7.62 -13.25 -25.91
C SER A 150 8.03 -13.69 -27.31
N ALA A 151 8.76 -12.85 -28.07
CA ALA A 151 9.22 -13.16 -29.43
C ALA A 151 10.47 -12.33 -29.78
N TYR A 152 11.11 -12.68 -30.88
CA TYR A 152 12.20 -11.87 -31.47
C TYR A 152 11.70 -10.44 -31.81
N ASN A 153 12.51 -9.44 -31.52
CA ASN A 153 12.22 -8.01 -31.77
C ASN A 153 10.85 -7.56 -31.25
N ALA A 154 10.36 -8.17 -30.18
CA ALA A 154 9.08 -7.82 -29.59
C ALA A 154 9.11 -6.48 -28.84
N VAL A 155 10.32 -6.01 -28.47
CA VAL A 155 10.53 -4.76 -27.72
C VAL A 155 11.52 -3.89 -28.47
N THR A 156 11.14 -2.64 -28.72
CA THR A 156 12.04 -1.58 -29.21
C THR A 156 12.36 -0.65 -28.05
N ILE A 157 13.64 -0.31 -27.91
CA ILE A 157 14.21 0.50 -26.82
C ILE A 157 14.73 1.80 -27.39
N ASP A 158 14.19 2.91 -26.91
CA ASP A 158 14.72 4.27 -27.09
C ASP A 158 15.38 4.68 -25.76
N TRP A 159 16.67 4.95 -25.79
CA TRP A 159 17.47 5.25 -24.60
C TRP A 159 17.30 6.69 -24.09
N GLY A 160 16.64 7.56 -24.85
CA GLY A 160 16.33 8.94 -24.48
C GLY A 160 17.51 9.91 -24.59
N ASP A 161 18.64 9.50 -25.18
CA ASP A 161 19.85 10.30 -25.39
C ASP A 161 20.02 10.77 -26.84
N GLY A 162 19.05 10.49 -27.70
CA GLY A 162 19.06 10.81 -29.13
C GLY A 162 19.75 9.76 -30.00
N SER A 163 20.22 8.66 -29.43
CA SER A 163 20.70 7.50 -30.19
C SER A 163 19.56 6.81 -30.94
N THR A 164 19.90 6.03 -31.96
CA THR A 164 18.89 5.29 -32.73
C THR A 164 18.26 4.21 -31.88
N PRO A 165 16.92 4.15 -31.79
CA PRO A 165 16.24 3.09 -31.06
C PRO A 165 16.62 1.71 -31.57
N GLU A 166 16.77 0.74 -30.69
CA GLU A 166 17.22 -0.60 -31.00
C GLU A 166 16.24 -1.69 -30.57
N SER A 167 16.30 -2.82 -31.27
CA SER A 167 15.52 -4.02 -30.95
C SER A 167 16.44 -5.22 -30.87
N VAL A 168 16.11 -6.14 -29.96
CA VAL A 168 16.96 -7.32 -29.69
C VAL A 168 16.37 -8.55 -30.35
N SER A 169 17.19 -9.23 -31.17
CA SER A 169 16.79 -10.39 -31.97
C SER A 169 16.84 -11.73 -31.20
N THR A 170 16.67 -11.69 -29.88
CA THR A 170 16.58 -12.91 -29.04
C THR A 170 15.20 -13.03 -28.42
N SER A 171 14.69 -14.25 -28.32
CA SER A 171 13.51 -14.55 -27.50
C SER A 171 13.92 -14.92 -26.09
N ASN A 172 12.99 -14.86 -25.13
CA ASN A 172 13.21 -15.15 -23.70
C ASN A 172 14.01 -14.08 -22.95
N GLN A 173 14.92 -14.50 -22.08
CA GLN A 173 15.74 -13.62 -21.26
C GLN A 173 16.72 -12.83 -22.14
N THR A 174 16.65 -11.53 -22.06
CA THR A 174 17.46 -10.61 -22.83
C THR A 174 18.24 -9.70 -21.90
N THR A 175 19.50 -9.47 -22.22
CA THR A 175 20.36 -8.47 -21.58
C THR A 175 20.91 -7.57 -22.66
N ILE A 176 20.65 -6.28 -22.53
CA ILE A 176 21.17 -5.27 -23.44
C ILE A 176 21.95 -4.23 -22.65
N ARG A 177 23.00 -3.68 -23.27
CA ARG A 177 23.84 -2.64 -22.68
C ARG A 177 23.81 -1.41 -23.57
N HIS A 178 23.75 -0.26 -22.93
CA HIS A 178 23.85 1.03 -23.58
C HIS A 178 24.83 1.92 -22.79
N THR A 179 25.68 2.65 -23.51
CA THR A 179 26.65 3.57 -22.90
C THR A 179 26.22 5.00 -23.15
N TYR A 180 26.01 5.75 -22.08
CA TYR A 180 25.71 7.18 -22.14
C TYR A 180 26.99 8.00 -22.22
N ALA A 181 27.02 8.95 -23.14
CA ALA A 181 28.19 9.82 -23.32
C ALA A 181 28.33 10.91 -22.24
N GLN A 182 27.24 11.20 -21.50
CA GLN A 182 27.20 12.26 -20.49
C GLN A 182 26.31 11.86 -19.31
N SER A 183 26.65 12.37 -18.13
CA SER A 183 25.77 12.29 -16.97
C SER A 183 24.52 13.12 -17.19
N GLY A 184 23.36 12.62 -16.72
CA GLY A 184 22.08 13.32 -16.89
C GLY A 184 20.87 12.47 -16.52
N SER A 185 19.69 13.10 -16.62
CA SER A 185 18.41 12.41 -16.48
C SER A 185 17.88 12.03 -17.86
N TYR A 186 17.58 10.76 -18.03
CA TYR A 186 17.08 10.20 -19.28
C TYR A 186 15.74 9.46 -19.06
N VAL A 187 14.98 9.36 -20.16
CA VAL A 187 13.73 8.57 -20.16
C VAL A 187 13.88 7.44 -21.18
N ILE A 188 14.16 6.25 -20.67
CA ILE A 188 14.22 5.06 -21.51
C ILE A 188 12.79 4.64 -21.86
N THR A 189 12.47 4.54 -23.14
CA THR A 189 11.14 4.18 -23.62
C THR A 189 11.13 2.79 -24.23
N LEU A 190 10.32 1.89 -23.69
CA LEU A 190 10.12 0.53 -24.18
C LEU A 190 8.79 0.47 -24.94
N THR A 191 8.85 0.17 -26.22
CA THR A 191 7.67 -0.06 -27.06
C THR A 191 7.53 -1.55 -27.32
N VAL A 192 6.44 -2.14 -26.86
CA VAL A 192 6.14 -3.56 -27.08
C VAL A 192 5.28 -3.70 -28.34
N ALA A 193 5.69 -4.54 -29.28
CA ALA A 193 4.96 -4.79 -30.50
C ALA A 193 3.57 -5.40 -30.24
N GLU A 194 2.61 -5.11 -31.10
CA GLU A 194 1.25 -5.62 -30.99
C GLU A 194 1.22 -7.16 -30.89
N GLY A 195 0.41 -7.69 -29.99
CA GLY A 195 0.30 -9.13 -29.73
C GLY A 195 1.55 -9.78 -29.14
N LYS A 196 2.53 -8.98 -28.68
CA LYS A 196 3.73 -9.44 -27.97
C LYS A 196 3.67 -9.00 -26.52
N ALA A 197 4.56 -9.56 -25.69
CA ALA A 197 4.58 -9.29 -24.26
C ALA A 197 5.99 -9.04 -23.73
N LEU A 198 6.04 -8.21 -22.68
CA LEU A 198 7.24 -7.86 -21.91
C LEU A 198 7.06 -8.35 -20.47
N ARG A 199 8.08 -8.95 -19.88
CA ARG A 199 8.15 -9.31 -18.47
C ARG A 199 9.34 -8.62 -17.83
N PHE A 200 9.13 -8.05 -16.67
CA PHE A 200 10.20 -7.54 -15.81
C PHE A 200 10.66 -8.61 -14.83
N GLY A 201 11.96 -8.63 -14.56
CA GLY A 201 12.60 -9.63 -13.70
C GLY A 201 12.82 -10.97 -14.39
N SER A 202 13.66 -11.79 -13.79
CA SER A 202 14.05 -13.06 -14.37
C SER A 202 13.43 -14.24 -13.63
N GLY A 203 13.04 -15.27 -14.36
CA GLY A 203 12.71 -16.57 -13.79
C GLY A 203 13.95 -17.37 -13.41
N ASP A 204 15.14 -16.96 -13.88
CA ASP A 204 16.39 -17.69 -13.75
C ASP A 204 17.47 -16.80 -13.13
N GLY A 205 17.85 -17.09 -11.89
CA GLY A 205 18.99 -16.46 -11.23
C GLY A 205 18.73 -15.10 -10.61
N ASP A 206 19.80 -14.39 -10.26
CA ASP A 206 19.80 -13.16 -9.48
C ASP A 206 19.70 -11.86 -10.32
N LYS A 207 19.31 -11.97 -11.60
CA LYS A 207 19.24 -10.80 -12.48
C LYS A 207 18.09 -9.87 -12.09
N MET A 208 18.44 -8.61 -11.92
CA MET A 208 17.52 -7.48 -11.69
C MET A 208 17.23 -6.76 -13.01
N LEU A 209 16.23 -5.89 -13.05
CA LEU A 209 15.93 -5.13 -14.27
C LEU A 209 17.17 -4.37 -14.79
N ILE A 210 18.00 -3.82 -13.90
CA ILE A 210 19.13 -2.93 -14.22
C ILE A 210 20.47 -3.50 -13.74
N ALA A 211 20.56 -4.75 -13.31
CA ALA A 211 21.82 -5.35 -12.88
C ALA A 211 21.90 -6.83 -13.20
N MET A 212 23.12 -7.33 -13.45
CA MET A 212 23.39 -8.72 -13.82
C MET A 212 23.56 -9.63 -12.62
N ALA A 213 24.05 -9.09 -11.50
CA ALA A 213 24.39 -9.82 -10.28
C ALA A 213 24.41 -8.88 -9.07
N GLU A 214 24.58 -9.43 -7.87
CA GLU A 214 24.67 -8.62 -6.64
C GLU A 214 25.86 -7.62 -6.66
N ALA A 215 26.96 -7.96 -7.33
CA ALA A 215 28.11 -7.06 -7.49
C ALA A 215 27.76 -5.77 -8.28
N ASP A 216 26.73 -5.82 -9.13
CA ASP A 216 26.30 -4.72 -10.00
C ASP A 216 25.12 -3.92 -9.42
N MET A 217 24.64 -4.25 -8.22
CA MET A 217 23.42 -3.64 -7.66
C MET A 217 23.51 -2.11 -7.52
N GLY A 218 24.69 -1.53 -7.48
CA GLY A 218 24.88 -0.08 -7.51
C GLY A 218 24.22 0.60 -8.70
N ARG A 219 24.12 -0.09 -9.86
CA ARG A 219 23.41 0.39 -11.07
C ARG A 219 21.92 0.59 -10.84
N CYS A 220 21.32 -0.19 -9.96
CA CYS A 220 19.89 -0.08 -9.65
C CYS A 220 19.52 1.28 -9.05
N ALA A 221 20.48 2.01 -8.48
CA ALA A 221 20.29 3.37 -7.98
C ALA A 221 20.03 4.42 -9.09
N MET A 222 20.24 4.09 -10.36
CA MET A 222 19.91 4.98 -11.47
C MET A 222 18.39 5.13 -11.65
N LEU A 223 17.59 4.10 -11.32
CA LEU A 223 16.14 4.10 -11.55
C LEU A 223 15.41 4.95 -10.51
N LYS A 224 14.62 5.92 -10.97
CA LYS A 224 13.83 6.83 -10.12
C LYS A 224 12.33 6.62 -10.21
N LYS A 225 11.81 6.32 -11.40
CA LYS A 225 10.38 6.18 -11.63
C LYS A 225 10.13 5.19 -12.76
N VAL A 226 9.02 4.47 -12.68
CA VAL A 226 8.54 3.59 -13.75
C VAL A 226 7.09 3.93 -14.07
N GLU A 227 6.79 4.13 -15.36
CA GLU A 227 5.44 4.22 -15.87
C GLU A 227 5.20 3.05 -16.83
N MET A 228 4.37 2.11 -16.40
CA MET A 228 4.10 0.91 -17.19
C MET A 228 3.06 1.19 -18.28
N GLY A 229 3.36 0.73 -19.49
CA GLY A 229 2.49 0.77 -20.66
C GLY A 229 1.70 -0.51 -20.86
N ALA A 230 1.20 -0.70 -22.08
CA ALA A 230 0.50 -1.90 -22.48
C ALA A 230 1.44 -3.11 -22.62
N ASN A 231 0.83 -4.30 -22.60
CA ASN A 231 1.53 -5.57 -22.87
C ASN A 231 2.61 -5.97 -21.84
N ILE A 232 2.55 -5.43 -20.62
CA ILE A 232 3.31 -5.97 -19.50
C ILE A 232 2.60 -7.23 -19.01
N GLU A 233 3.22 -8.37 -19.21
CA GLU A 233 2.63 -9.68 -18.86
C GLU A 233 2.83 -10.03 -17.38
N LEU A 234 3.97 -9.64 -16.81
CA LEU A 234 4.34 -10.05 -15.45
C LEU A 234 5.49 -9.19 -14.90
N VAL A 235 5.39 -8.84 -13.62
CA VAL A 235 6.51 -8.40 -12.80
C VAL A 235 6.94 -9.55 -11.90
N ASN A 236 8.17 -10.03 -12.07
CA ASN A 236 8.67 -11.26 -11.48
C ASN A 236 9.88 -11.03 -10.56
N ILE A 237 10.47 -12.11 -10.08
CA ILE A 237 11.59 -12.17 -9.13
C ILE A 237 12.64 -11.09 -9.40
N ASN A 238 13.09 -10.40 -8.35
CA ASN A 238 14.14 -9.39 -8.35
C ASN A 238 13.90 -8.17 -9.29
N ALA A 239 12.72 -7.98 -9.88
CA ALA A 239 12.51 -6.98 -10.93
C ALA A 239 13.11 -5.61 -10.57
N PHE A 240 12.78 -5.07 -9.40
CA PHE A 240 13.24 -3.76 -8.93
C PHE A 240 14.12 -3.84 -7.68
N ARG A 241 14.71 -5.01 -7.40
CA ARG A 241 15.58 -5.19 -6.23
C ARG A 241 16.71 -4.17 -6.22
N ALA A 242 16.99 -3.59 -5.05
CA ALA A 242 18.04 -2.59 -4.82
C ALA A 242 17.90 -1.26 -5.60
N CYS A 243 16.73 -0.97 -6.17
CA CYS A 243 16.47 0.34 -6.77
C CYS A 243 16.22 1.37 -5.67
N VAL A 244 17.29 1.72 -4.92
CA VAL A 244 17.22 2.54 -3.70
C VAL A 244 16.64 3.94 -3.93
N ARG A 245 16.73 4.47 -5.16
CA ARG A 245 16.21 5.78 -5.55
C ARG A 245 14.84 5.72 -6.22
N LEU A 246 14.27 4.53 -6.40
CA LEU A 246 12.93 4.36 -6.99
C LEU A 246 11.88 4.97 -6.07
N GLU A 247 11.16 5.98 -6.56
CA GLU A 247 10.17 6.75 -5.81
C GLU A 247 8.74 6.25 -6.05
N SER A 248 8.43 5.86 -7.31
CA SER A 248 7.08 5.45 -7.69
C SER A 248 7.05 4.52 -8.91
N VAL A 249 6.02 3.69 -8.97
CA VAL A 249 5.72 2.79 -10.10
C VAL A 249 4.24 2.86 -10.40
N SER A 250 3.86 3.35 -11.58
CA SER A 250 2.48 3.25 -12.05
C SER A 250 2.25 1.89 -12.72
N VAL A 251 1.19 1.20 -12.29
CA VAL A 251 0.92 -0.18 -12.68
C VAL A 251 -0.44 -0.28 -13.36
N PRO A 252 -0.53 -0.84 -14.58
CA PRO A 252 -1.80 -1.10 -15.25
C PRO A 252 -2.66 -2.13 -14.50
N SER A 253 -3.98 -2.02 -14.65
CA SER A 253 -4.92 -3.00 -14.13
C SER A 253 -4.63 -4.38 -14.73
N GLY A 254 -4.67 -5.43 -13.89
CA GLY A 254 -4.45 -6.80 -14.34
C GLY A 254 -2.99 -7.24 -14.46
N VAL A 255 -1.99 -6.37 -14.33
CA VAL A 255 -0.58 -6.78 -14.33
C VAL A 255 -0.28 -7.59 -13.06
N PRO A 256 0.10 -8.87 -13.18
CA PRO A 256 0.41 -9.70 -12.04
C PRO A 256 1.81 -9.39 -11.47
N PHE A 257 1.89 -9.41 -10.14
CA PHE A 257 3.14 -9.38 -9.39
C PHE A 257 3.35 -10.74 -8.72
N ASN A 258 4.33 -11.48 -9.16
CA ASN A 258 4.58 -12.83 -8.67
C ASN A 258 6.08 -13.08 -8.48
N GLY A 259 6.48 -13.44 -7.29
CA GLY A 259 7.86 -13.81 -7.03
C GLY A 259 8.42 -13.26 -5.71
N SER A 260 9.74 -13.39 -5.56
CA SER A 260 10.45 -12.91 -4.37
C SER A 260 11.31 -11.69 -4.66
N ARG A 261 11.53 -10.86 -3.63
CA ARG A 261 12.47 -9.73 -3.64
C ARG A 261 12.19 -8.68 -4.72
N LEU A 262 10.91 -8.52 -5.11
CA LEU A 262 10.51 -7.62 -6.21
C LEU A 262 11.01 -6.19 -6.02
N PHE A 263 10.88 -5.64 -4.81
CA PHE A 263 11.28 -4.29 -4.41
C PHE A 263 12.23 -4.29 -3.20
N GLU A 264 12.87 -5.42 -2.89
CA GLU A 264 13.81 -5.48 -1.76
C GLU A 264 14.83 -4.34 -1.84
N GLN A 265 14.99 -3.58 -0.74
CA GLN A 265 15.89 -2.42 -0.63
C GLN A 265 15.49 -1.18 -1.48
N CYS A 266 14.26 -1.04 -1.94
CA CYS A 266 13.78 0.19 -2.56
C CYS A 266 13.47 1.24 -1.50
N ALA A 267 14.51 1.85 -0.92
CA ALA A 267 14.40 2.72 0.26
C ALA A 267 13.53 3.96 0.04
N ASN A 268 13.46 4.50 -1.19
CA ASN A 268 12.69 5.71 -1.51
C ASN A 268 11.27 5.42 -2.00
N LEU A 269 10.91 4.16 -2.25
CA LEU A 269 9.56 3.80 -2.70
C LEU A 269 8.55 4.13 -1.61
N ARG A 270 7.48 4.87 -1.95
CA ARG A 270 6.48 5.37 -0.99
C ARG A 270 5.21 4.55 -1.02
N ALA A 271 4.80 4.10 -2.21
CA ALA A 271 3.59 3.31 -2.42
C ALA A 271 3.79 2.28 -3.52
N ILE A 272 3.02 1.21 -3.44
CA ILE A 272 2.80 0.29 -4.55
C ILE A 272 1.31 -0.05 -4.62
N VAL A 273 0.73 0.12 -5.79
CA VAL A 273 -0.67 -0.19 -6.08
C VAL A 273 -0.72 -1.29 -7.12
N VAL A 274 -1.41 -2.38 -6.83
CA VAL A 274 -1.52 -3.53 -7.73
C VAL A 274 -2.98 -3.86 -7.98
N GLY A 275 -3.33 -4.10 -9.23
CA GLY A 275 -4.69 -4.49 -9.67
C GLY A 275 -4.78 -5.94 -10.15
N GLY A 276 -3.65 -6.59 -10.44
CA GLY A 276 -3.56 -7.98 -10.86
C GLY A 276 -3.28 -8.94 -9.71
N THR A 277 -3.00 -10.20 -10.03
CA THR A 277 -2.59 -11.20 -9.03
C THR A 277 -1.37 -10.71 -8.25
N PHE A 278 -1.40 -10.89 -6.94
CA PHE A 278 -0.33 -10.48 -6.06
C PHE A 278 0.08 -11.66 -5.18
N ALA A 279 1.18 -12.31 -5.53
CA ALA A 279 1.74 -13.44 -4.81
C ALA A 279 3.24 -13.18 -4.58
N ILE A 280 3.57 -12.60 -3.42
CA ILE A 280 4.91 -12.09 -3.13
C ILE A 280 5.58 -12.77 -1.94
N ARG A 281 6.91 -12.73 -1.94
CA ARG A 281 7.78 -13.25 -0.90
C ARG A 281 8.95 -12.30 -0.68
N GLN A 282 9.14 -11.82 0.56
CA GLN A 282 10.24 -10.89 0.94
C GLN A 282 10.34 -9.62 0.06
N SER A 283 9.24 -9.21 -0.59
CA SER A 283 9.33 -8.26 -1.70
C SER A 283 9.53 -6.81 -1.28
N PHE A 284 9.25 -6.47 -0.03
CA PHE A 284 9.43 -5.10 0.49
C PHE A 284 10.44 -5.01 1.64
N TYR A 285 11.28 -6.02 1.80
CA TYR A 285 12.32 -6.01 2.82
C TYR A 285 13.23 -4.77 2.67
N ASN A 286 13.39 -3.99 3.74
CA ASN A 286 14.17 -2.75 3.75
C ASN A 286 13.68 -1.61 2.83
N CYS A 287 12.39 -1.56 2.49
CA CYS A 287 11.77 -0.41 1.85
C CYS A 287 11.35 0.62 2.92
N SER A 288 12.31 1.35 3.48
CA SER A 288 12.13 2.14 4.71
C SER A 288 11.10 3.28 4.60
N ASN A 289 10.84 3.81 3.40
CA ASN A 289 9.85 4.86 3.16
C ASN A 289 8.50 4.33 2.65
N LEU A 290 8.38 3.02 2.43
CA LEU A 290 7.14 2.42 1.93
C LEU A 290 6.05 2.49 3.00
N ARG A 291 4.99 3.22 2.72
CA ARG A 291 3.84 3.43 3.61
C ARG A 291 2.61 2.66 3.15
N VAL A 292 2.44 2.52 1.83
CA VAL A 292 1.23 1.98 1.22
C VAL A 292 1.57 0.76 0.37
N VAL A 293 0.90 -0.34 0.66
CA VAL A 293 0.86 -1.54 -0.18
C VAL A 293 -0.61 -1.84 -0.45
N SER A 294 -1.14 -1.26 -1.52
CA SER A 294 -2.52 -1.45 -1.93
C SER A 294 -2.62 -2.63 -2.89
N THR A 295 -3.26 -3.70 -2.44
CA THR A 295 -3.42 -4.94 -3.19
C THR A 295 -4.88 -5.18 -3.53
N PRO A 296 -5.19 -5.93 -4.61
CA PRO A 296 -6.56 -6.28 -4.94
C PRO A 296 -7.17 -7.25 -3.92
N LYS A 297 -8.50 -7.38 -3.94
CA LYS A 297 -9.22 -8.40 -3.15
C LYS A 297 -8.69 -9.80 -3.47
N GLY A 298 -8.47 -10.61 -2.44
CA GLY A 298 -7.98 -11.97 -2.60
C GLY A 298 -6.47 -12.12 -2.82
N ALA A 299 -5.72 -11.03 -2.75
CA ALA A 299 -4.27 -11.09 -2.71
C ALA A 299 -3.77 -11.93 -1.53
N THR A 300 -2.71 -12.69 -1.72
CA THR A 300 -2.14 -13.57 -0.70
C THR A 300 -0.66 -13.28 -0.46
N GLN A 301 -0.27 -13.27 0.80
CA GLN A 301 1.12 -13.27 1.19
C GLN A 301 1.60 -14.72 1.34
N THR A 302 2.68 -15.08 0.66
CA THR A 302 3.18 -16.45 0.65
C THR A 302 4.35 -16.70 1.60
N ASN A 303 4.90 -15.67 2.28
CA ASN A 303 6.05 -15.83 3.17
C ASN A 303 6.26 -14.64 4.14
N ASP A 304 7.05 -14.95 5.18
CA ASP A 304 7.56 -14.08 6.22
C ASP A 304 8.47 -12.96 5.68
N TYR A 305 8.62 -11.88 6.45
CA TYR A 305 9.52 -10.76 6.17
C TYR A 305 9.15 -9.89 4.95
N ALA A 306 7.95 -10.02 4.38
CA ALA A 306 7.57 -9.22 3.22
C ALA A 306 7.63 -7.70 3.47
N ILE A 307 7.32 -7.24 4.68
CA ILE A 307 7.26 -5.83 5.07
C ILE A 307 8.21 -5.45 6.22
N THR A 308 9.24 -6.24 6.46
CA THR A 308 10.27 -5.93 7.48
C THR A 308 11.02 -4.64 7.12
N ASN A 309 11.23 -3.76 8.12
CA ASN A 309 11.84 -2.44 7.95
C ASN A 309 11.16 -1.58 6.89
N THR A 310 9.83 -1.57 6.87
CA THR A 310 9.01 -0.64 6.10
C THR A 310 8.28 0.34 7.03
N ALA A 311 7.69 1.39 6.45
CA ALA A 311 6.78 2.30 7.12
C ALA A 311 5.29 1.91 6.95
N VAL A 312 4.99 0.70 6.49
CA VAL A 312 3.63 0.18 6.28
C VAL A 312 2.93 0.00 7.61
N ARG A 313 1.79 0.70 7.79
CA ARG A 313 1.00 0.67 9.03
C ARG A 313 -0.14 -0.32 8.98
N LYS A 314 -0.67 -0.60 7.79
CA LYS A 314 -1.75 -1.56 7.55
C LYS A 314 -1.62 -2.21 6.17
N MET A 315 -2.27 -3.34 5.98
CA MET A 315 -2.30 -4.05 4.69
C MET A 315 -3.70 -4.58 4.37
N ASN A 316 -4.07 -4.53 3.10
CA ASN A 316 -5.38 -4.99 2.62
C ASN A 316 -5.54 -6.52 2.66
N LEU A 317 -4.45 -7.25 2.67
CA LEU A 317 -4.47 -8.72 2.59
C LEU A 317 -4.39 -9.36 3.97
N ASP A 318 -4.83 -10.62 4.06
CA ASP A 318 -4.66 -11.43 5.25
C ASP A 318 -3.20 -11.90 5.35
N ILE A 319 -2.58 -11.62 6.47
CA ILE A 319 -1.15 -11.82 6.70
C ILE A 319 -0.93 -13.10 7.50
N THR A 320 -0.10 -14.00 6.98
CA THR A 320 0.29 -15.23 7.68
C THR A 320 1.41 -14.99 8.68
N SER A 321 2.27 -14.02 8.43
CA SER A 321 3.40 -13.65 9.27
C SER A 321 3.95 -12.28 8.87
N ALA A 322 4.41 -11.49 9.84
CA ALA A 322 4.95 -10.14 9.63
C ALA A 322 6.06 -9.81 10.64
N ALA A 323 6.94 -10.76 10.93
CA ALA A 323 8.03 -10.56 11.89
C ALA A 323 8.84 -9.28 11.61
N GLN A 324 9.13 -8.52 12.68
CA GLN A 324 9.88 -7.25 12.61
C GLN A 324 9.25 -6.14 11.76
N ALA A 325 7.96 -6.20 11.46
CA ALA A 325 7.21 -5.11 10.85
C ALA A 325 6.90 -4.02 11.89
N GLN A 326 7.90 -3.18 12.19
CA GLN A 326 7.89 -2.30 13.37
C GLN A 326 6.83 -1.19 13.30
N ALA A 327 6.43 -0.77 12.11
CA ALA A 327 5.42 0.27 11.88
C ALA A 327 3.98 -0.28 11.78
N LEU A 328 3.80 -1.59 11.69
CA LEU A 328 2.49 -2.23 11.52
C LEU A 328 1.60 -2.01 12.74
N GLU A 329 0.51 -1.27 12.58
CA GLU A 329 -0.43 -0.91 13.65
C GLU A 329 -1.66 -1.80 13.68
N SER A 330 -2.13 -2.21 12.49
CA SER A 330 -3.26 -3.12 12.35
C SER A 330 -2.97 -4.24 11.36
N VAL A 331 -3.53 -5.42 11.59
CA VAL A 331 -3.28 -6.61 10.77
C VAL A 331 -4.47 -7.55 10.80
N HIS A 332 -4.82 -8.08 9.62
CA HIS A 332 -5.69 -9.23 9.49
C HIS A 332 -4.84 -10.50 9.47
N ILE A 333 -4.93 -11.28 10.52
CA ILE A 333 -4.15 -12.50 10.71
C ILE A 333 -4.86 -13.67 10.03
N LYS A 334 -4.10 -14.44 9.25
CA LYS A 334 -4.52 -15.72 8.69
C LYS A 334 -3.71 -16.85 9.31
N ALA A 335 -4.40 -17.87 9.82
CA ALA A 335 -3.74 -19.09 10.26
C ALA A 335 -3.41 -20.00 9.06
N VAL A 336 -2.33 -20.76 9.19
CA VAL A 336 -1.95 -21.78 8.22
C VAL A 336 -1.94 -23.13 8.91
N ASN A 337 -2.79 -24.05 8.48
CA ASN A 337 -3.00 -25.34 9.14
C ASN A 337 -3.30 -25.20 10.64
N GLY A 338 -4.16 -24.24 10.98
CA GLY A 338 -4.53 -23.94 12.36
C GLY A 338 -3.46 -23.20 13.18
N LYS A 339 -2.34 -22.80 12.60
CA LYS A 339 -1.25 -22.15 13.31
C LYS A 339 -1.13 -20.68 12.94
N VAL A 340 -1.11 -19.80 13.95
CA VAL A 340 -0.76 -18.39 13.79
C VAL A 340 0.75 -18.25 13.60
N GLY A 341 1.16 -17.48 12.60
CA GLY A 341 2.56 -17.28 12.24
C GLY A 341 3.35 -16.36 13.19
N ASP A 342 4.45 -15.83 12.67
CA ASP A 342 5.38 -15.02 13.44
C ASP A 342 5.13 -13.52 13.24
N PHE A 343 4.78 -12.82 14.30
CA PHE A 343 4.60 -11.37 14.41
C PHE A 343 5.55 -10.75 15.44
N ASN A 344 6.65 -11.42 15.76
CA ASN A 344 7.57 -10.91 16.75
C ASN A 344 8.08 -9.50 16.40
N SER A 345 8.29 -8.68 17.43
CA SER A 345 8.81 -7.30 17.25
C SER A 345 7.97 -6.38 16.36
N CYS A 346 6.67 -6.66 16.17
CA CYS A 346 5.72 -5.70 15.60
C CYS A 346 5.39 -4.63 16.66
N ARG A 347 6.29 -3.64 16.78
CA ARG A 347 6.32 -2.73 17.94
C ARG A 347 5.18 -1.72 17.99
N ALA A 348 4.51 -1.46 16.86
CA ALA A 348 3.37 -0.55 16.75
C ALA A 348 2.01 -1.27 16.80
N LEU A 349 1.97 -2.61 16.72
CA LEU A 349 0.75 -3.40 16.73
C LEU A 349 -0.01 -3.21 18.06
N LEU A 350 -1.25 -2.67 17.96
CA LEU A 350 -2.05 -2.33 19.13
C LEU A 350 -2.96 -3.48 19.60
N GLU A 351 -3.57 -4.15 18.63
CA GLU A 351 -4.51 -5.25 18.87
C GLU A 351 -4.27 -6.37 17.85
N ALA A 352 -4.57 -7.59 18.24
CA ALA A 352 -4.51 -8.76 17.38
C ALA A 352 -5.80 -9.59 17.52
N THR A 353 -6.48 -9.82 16.40
CA THR A 353 -7.60 -10.76 16.32
C THR A 353 -7.11 -12.06 15.69
N ILE A 354 -7.18 -13.13 16.45
CA ILE A 354 -6.75 -14.47 16.03
C ILE A 354 -7.95 -15.16 15.39
N PRO A 355 -7.82 -15.66 14.15
CA PRO A 355 -8.95 -16.17 13.38
C PRO A 355 -9.56 -17.44 13.96
N ALA A 356 -10.80 -17.73 13.58
CA ALA A 356 -11.57 -18.84 14.13
C ALA A 356 -11.02 -20.24 13.78
N ASP A 357 -10.24 -20.36 12.73
CA ASP A 357 -9.56 -21.60 12.32
C ASP A 357 -8.21 -21.82 13.03
N ALA A 358 -7.78 -20.87 13.89
CA ALA A 358 -6.54 -21.00 14.64
C ALA A 358 -6.71 -21.89 15.86
N THR A 359 -5.79 -22.83 16.06
CA THR A 359 -5.74 -23.72 17.22
C THR A 359 -4.46 -23.57 18.04
N THR A 360 -3.45 -22.90 17.49
CA THR A 360 -2.17 -22.68 18.16
C THR A 360 -1.40 -21.50 17.54
N PHE A 361 -0.27 -21.17 18.15
CA PHE A 361 0.65 -20.10 17.73
C PHE A 361 2.02 -20.66 17.36
N THR A 362 2.80 -19.87 16.63
CA THR A 362 4.25 -20.06 16.55
C THR A 362 4.88 -19.71 17.91
N ALA A 363 5.90 -20.44 18.34
CA ALA A 363 6.67 -20.08 19.53
C ALA A 363 7.26 -18.67 19.33
N ALA A 364 7.18 -17.84 20.37
CA ALA A 364 7.55 -16.42 20.31
C ALA A 364 6.76 -15.57 19.28
N GLY A 365 5.57 -16.02 18.85
CA GLY A 365 4.81 -15.42 17.74
C GLY A 365 4.50 -13.93 17.87
N PHE A 366 4.33 -13.41 19.08
CA PHE A 366 4.17 -11.98 19.38
C PHE A 366 5.23 -11.45 20.34
N LEU A 367 6.38 -12.11 20.45
CA LEU A 367 7.47 -11.70 21.34
C LEU A 367 7.86 -10.24 21.06
N GLY A 368 7.81 -9.39 22.10
CA GLY A 368 8.27 -8.00 22.00
C GLY A 368 7.38 -7.08 21.18
N CYS A 369 6.09 -7.38 21.04
CA CYS A 369 5.08 -6.46 20.49
C CYS A 369 4.78 -5.39 21.55
N ASN A 370 5.62 -4.36 21.60
CA ASN A 370 5.68 -3.40 22.71
C ASN A 370 4.49 -2.44 22.80
N ALA A 371 3.59 -2.40 21.82
CA ALA A 371 2.35 -1.62 21.83
C ALA A 371 1.11 -2.50 22.01
N LEU A 372 1.23 -3.83 21.94
CA LEU A 372 0.11 -4.76 21.95
C LEU A 372 -0.64 -4.72 23.29
N ARG A 373 -1.91 -4.35 23.27
CA ARG A 373 -2.77 -4.16 24.44
C ARG A 373 -3.82 -5.24 24.60
N LYS A 374 -4.27 -5.81 23.46
CA LYS A 374 -5.37 -6.75 23.42
C LYS A 374 -5.13 -7.84 22.38
N VAL A 375 -5.46 -9.07 22.76
CA VAL A 375 -5.54 -10.22 21.84
C VAL A 375 -6.92 -10.85 22.00
N THR A 376 -7.63 -11.04 20.88
CA THR A 376 -8.93 -11.72 20.87
C THR A 376 -8.82 -12.98 20.02
N CYS A 377 -9.02 -14.13 20.61
CA CYS A 377 -9.01 -15.42 19.92
C CYS A 377 -10.45 -15.82 19.57
N LEU A 378 -10.75 -15.90 18.26
CA LEU A 378 -12.06 -16.34 17.77
C LEU A 378 -12.14 -17.86 17.59
N GLY A 379 -10.99 -18.55 17.65
CA GLY A 379 -10.86 -19.99 17.49
C GLY A 379 -10.73 -20.73 18.82
N ASP A 380 -10.90 -22.04 18.79
CA ASP A 380 -10.69 -22.96 19.90
C ASP A 380 -9.18 -23.26 20.02
N ILE A 381 -8.49 -22.46 20.81
CA ILE A 381 -7.04 -22.59 21.01
C ILE A 381 -6.74 -23.84 21.84
N ALA A 382 -6.07 -24.81 21.24
CA ALA A 382 -5.67 -26.06 21.91
C ALA A 382 -4.32 -25.96 22.64
N SER A 383 -3.43 -25.06 22.18
CA SER A 383 -2.12 -24.90 22.82
C SER A 383 -1.52 -23.50 22.65
N ILE A 384 -0.82 -23.04 23.70
CA ILE A 384 -0.05 -21.79 23.71
C ILE A 384 1.42 -22.16 23.94
N PRO A 385 2.28 -22.05 22.92
CA PRO A 385 3.72 -22.30 23.00
C PRO A 385 4.45 -21.32 23.93
N ALA A 386 5.72 -21.60 24.22
CA ALA A 386 6.56 -20.71 25.03
C ALA A 386 6.76 -19.35 24.34
N GLN A 387 6.87 -18.32 25.15
CA GLN A 387 7.25 -16.94 24.77
C GLN A 387 6.28 -16.23 23.81
N VAL A 388 5.07 -16.74 23.56
CA VAL A 388 4.15 -16.18 22.55
C VAL A 388 3.91 -14.69 22.78
N PHE A 389 3.62 -14.26 24.00
CA PHE A 389 3.36 -12.87 24.37
C PHE A 389 4.45 -12.29 25.30
N GLN A 390 5.61 -12.93 25.38
CA GLN A 390 6.69 -12.45 26.23
C GLN A 390 7.14 -11.05 25.80
N ARG A 391 7.33 -10.15 26.79
CA ARG A 391 7.70 -8.73 26.58
C ARG A 391 6.65 -7.90 25.83
N CYS A 392 5.39 -8.31 25.85
CA CYS A 392 4.26 -7.46 25.44
C CYS A 392 3.85 -6.62 26.66
N TYR A 393 4.67 -5.62 27.04
CA TYR A 393 4.52 -4.88 28.30
C TYR A 393 3.13 -4.26 28.53
N PRO A 394 2.41 -3.72 27.53
CA PRO A 394 1.09 -3.15 27.73
C PRO A 394 -0.06 -4.15 27.55
N LEU A 395 0.22 -5.45 27.32
CA LEU A 395 -0.80 -6.46 27.08
C LEU A 395 -1.65 -6.65 28.33
N ARG A 396 -2.88 -6.16 28.26
CA ARG A 396 -3.82 -6.17 29.38
C ARG A 396 -4.95 -7.17 29.22
N PHE A 397 -5.33 -7.49 27.98
CA PHE A 397 -6.47 -8.37 27.70
C PHE A 397 -6.09 -9.48 26.73
N VAL A 398 -6.34 -10.72 27.14
CA VAL A 398 -6.27 -11.91 26.27
C VAL A 398 -7.60 -12.64 26.40
N ASP A 399 -8.36 -12.62 25.31
CA ASP A 399 -9.69 -13.23 25.25
C ASP A 399 -9.60 -14.63 24.64
N LEU A 400 -9.90 -15.65 25.45
CA LEU A 400 -9.91 -17.07 25.12
C LEU A 400 -11.30 -17.67 25.38
N THR A 401 -12.36 -16.85 25.39
CA THR A 401 -13.73 -17.27 25.69
C THR A 401 -14.32 -18.26 24.71
N HIS A 402 -13.72 -18.39 23.52
CA HIS A 402 -14.12 -19.37 22.52
C HIS A 402 -13.50 -20.77 22.72
N CYS A 403 -12.63 -20.94 23.72
CA CYS A 403 -12.05 -22.25 24.00
C CYS A 403 -13.09 -23.21 24.62
N THR A 404 -13.18 -24.41 24.07
CA THR A 404 -14.08 -25.48 24.57
C THR A 404 -13.41 -26.34 25.65
N ALA A 405 -12.10 -26.25 25.78
CA ALA A 405 -11.28 -26.91 26.78
C ALA A 405 -10.12 -26.02 27.23
N VAL A 406 -9.48 -26.36 28.35
CA VAL A 406 -8.27 -25.65 28.81
C VAL A 406 -7.10 -25.95 27.88
N PRO A 407 -6.53 -24.95 27.17
CA PRO A 407 -5.40 -25.19 26.30
C PRO A 407 -4.12 -25.58 27.05
N THR A 408 -3.28 -26.37 26.44
CA THR A 408 -1.95 -26.65 26.98
C THR A 408 -1.11 -25.36 26.97
N LEU A 409 -0.64 -24.92 28.13
CA LEU A 409 0.36 -23.86 28.25
C LEU A 409 1.76 -24.50 28.35
N ALA A 410 2.58 -24.33 27.32
CA ALA A 410 3.90 -24.98 27.30
C ALA A 410 4.83 -24.47 28.38
N ASN A 411 4.77 -23.17 28.69
CA ASN A 411 5.56 -22.54 29.74
C ASN A 411 4.91 -21.21 30.18
N VAL A 412 5.02 -20.86 31.44
CA VAL A 412 4.51 -19.59 31.99
C VAL A 412 5.16 -18.37 31.36
N ASN A 413 6.38 -18.50 30.82
CA ASN A 413 7.08 -17.43 30.11
C ASN A 413 6.36 -16.97 28.85
N ALA A 414 5.30 -17.64 28.41
CA ALA A 414 4.43 -17.15 27.33
C ALA A 414 3.85 -15.77 27.65
N PHE A 415 3.64 -15.46 28.95
CA PHE A 415 3.11 -14.19 29.44
C PHE A 415 4.12 -13.38 30.27
N ASP A 416 5.41 -13.76 30.27
CA ASP A 416 6.44 -13.05 31.02
C ASP A 416 6.59 -11.60 30.51
N LYS A 417 6.64 -10.64 31.45
CA LYS A 417 6.74 -9.20 31.17
C LYS A 417 5.58 -8.64 30.36
N THR A 418 4.37 -9.12 30.60
CA THR A 418 3.12 -8.47 30.20
C THR A 418 2.70 -7.44 31.26
N HIS A 419 1.53 -6.83 31.09
CA HIS A 419 1.01 -5.85 32.05
C HIS A 419 0.71 -6.48 33.42
N ALA A 420 1.00 -5.76 34.51
CA ALA A 420 0.73 -6.26 35.86
C ALA A 420 -0.76 -6.56 36.14
N GLN A 421 -1.66 -5.88 35.42
CA GLN A 421 -3.10 -6.13 35.50
C GLN A 421 -3.57 -6.91 34.25
N LEU A 422 -2.79 -7.89 33.80
CA LEU A 422 -3.21 -8.79 32.71
C LEU A 422 -4.51 -9.48 33.12
N GLU A 423 -5.46 -9.55 32.20
CA GLU A 423 -6.73 -10.25 32.34
C GLU A 423 -6.85 -11.29 31.20
N ILE A 424 -6.86 -12.57 31.58
CA ILE A 424 -7.05 -13.70 30.67
C ILE A 424 -8.50 -14.14 30.81
N ARG A 425 -9.33 -13.78 29.84
CA ARG A 425 -10.77 -14.08 29.82
C ARG A 425 -10.99 -15.49 29.28
N VAL A 426 -11.71 -16.29 30.02
CA VAL A 426 -12.00 -17.68 29.68
C VAL A 426 -13.49 -17.99 29.91
N PRO A 427 -14.04 -19.06 29.32
CA PRO A 427 -15.43 -19.46 29.61
C PRO A 427 -15.65 -19.63 31.10
N ALA A 428 -16.70 -19.03 31.68
CA ALA A 428 -17.00 -19.10 33.11
C ALA A 428 -17.06 -20.53 33.62
N SER A 429 -17.61 -21.46 32.82
CA SER A 429 -17.73 -22.89 33.15
C SER A 429 -16.39 -23.62 33.25
N LEU A 430 -15.31 -23.07 32.72
CA LEU A 430 -13.98 -23.67 32.71
C LEU A 430 -12.98 -22.92 33.61
N ALA A 431 -13.36 -21.81 34.24
CA ALA A 431 -12.46 -20.94 34.96
C ALA A 431 -11.68 -21.65 36.07
N ASP A 432 -12.35 -22.49 36.89
CA ASP A 432 -11.69 -23.24 37.95
C ASP A 432 -10.73 -24.31 37.40
N ALA A 433 -11.14 -25.01 36.35
CA ALA A 433 -10.27 -25.97 35.68
C ALA A 433 -9.01 -25.29 35.10
N TRP A 434 -9.19 -24.08 34.57
CA TRP A 434 -8.07 -23.28 34.03
C TRP A 434 -7.09 -22.89 35.14
N LYS A 435 -7.57 -22.36 36.26
CA LYS A 435 -6.75 -21.99 37.42
C LYS A 435 -6.00 -23.15 38.04
N ALA A 436 -6.52 -24.37 37.90
CA ALA A 436 -5.89 -25.59 38.43
C ALA A 436 -4.93 -26.27 37.46
N ALA A 437 -4.96 -25.91 36.16
CA ALA A 437 -4.20 -26.61 35.15
C ALA A 437 -2.70 -26.30 35.20
N THR A 438 -1.87 -27.24 34.70
CA THR A 438 -0.41 -27.15 34.68
C THR A 438 0.04 -25.88 33.96
N ASN A 439 0.99 -25.17 34.56
CA ASN A 439 1.51 -23.84 34.14
C ASN A 439 0.48 -22.70 34.27
N TRP A 440 -0.82 -22.94 34.09
CA TRP A 440 -1.88 -21.95 34.27
C TRP A 440 -2.07 -21.56 35.74
N SER A 441 -1.85 -22.46 36.65
CA SER A 441 -1.98 -22.21 38.09
C SER A 441 -1.09 -21.07 38.60
N SER A 442 0.06 -20.82 37.93
CA SER A 442 0.93 -19.67 38.22
C SER A 442 0.36 -18.35 37.76
N LEU A 443 -0.69 -18.37 36.92
CA LEU A 443 -1.39 -17.21 36.37
C LEU A 443 -2.82 -17.10 36.91
N ALA A 444 -3.17 -17.86 37.96
CA ALA A 444 -4.55 -17.98 38.47
C ALA A 444 -5.19 -16.63 38.79
N ASP A 445 -4.41 -15.68 39.33
CA ASP A 445 -4.88 -14.32 39.68
C ASP A 445 -5.23 -13.46 38.43
N HIS A 446 -4.75 -13.84 37.27
CA HIS A 446 -5.03 -13.19 35.97
C HIS A 446 -6.21 -13.82 35.21
N ILE A 447 -6.71 -14.99 35.65
CA ILE A 447 -7.76 -15.73 34.94
C ILE A 447 -9.14 -15.29 35.44
N VAL A 448 -9.95 -14.78 34.49
CA VAL A 448 -11.31 -14.27 34.73
C VAL A 448 -12.31 -15.08 33.91
N GLY A 449 -13.26 -15.72 34.57
CA GLY A 449 -14.41 -16.38 33.93
C GLY A 449 -15.46 -15.36 33.53
N VAL A 450 -15.85 -15.37 32.26
CA VAL A 450 -16.86 -14.46 31.69
C VAL A 450 -17.90 -15.23 30.88
#